data_f04ab0d0495dbe5178adca50ad28905e
#
_entry.id   f04ab0d0495dbe5178adca50ad28905e
#
_cell.length_a   1.000
_cell.length_b   1.000
_cell.length_c   1.000
_cell.angle_alpha   90.00
_cell.angle_beta   90.00
_cell.angle_gamma   90.00
#
_symmetry.space_group_name_H-M   'P 1'
#
loop_
_entity.id
_entity.type
_entity.pdbx_description
1 polymer ?
#
loop_
_entity_poly.entity_id
_entity_poly.type
_entity_poly.pdbx_seq_one_letter_code
_entity_poly.pdbx_strand_id
1 'polypeptide(L)'
;MRIIPLVLAVALFMENMDSTVIATSLPAIAADIGAEPISLKLALTAYFVALAIFIPLSGWMADRFGAKNIFRVAIVVFMIGSICCAFSDSLLTFVLARFLQGIGGSMMTPVARLVLVRATPRNELVSAMAWLTIPALIGPITGPPLGGFLTTYLSWHWIFWINVPIGLIGLVLVTRCLHAADTRNERPVDVPGLILSAITFAGIMFGFSVISLPAIPTVAGYGSIVVGVIAGLLYLRHAKRTPFPILDPSMFRLPLFRNAIIGGSLFRI
;
A
#
# COMPACT_ATOMS: atom_id res chain seq x y z
N MET A 1 14.61 1.52 -23.23
CA MET A 1 14.10 0.49 -22.31
C MET A 1 14.12 0.86 -20.82
N ARG A 2 14.98 1.78 -20.33
CA ARG A 2 15.03 2.17 -18.89
C ARG A 2 13.97 3.18 -18.44
N ILE A 3 13.23 3.80 -19.37
CA ILE A 3 12.28 4.88 -19.06
C ILE A 3 11.07 4.36 -18.27
N ILE A 4 10.47 3.24 -18.68
CA ILE A 4 9.27 2.69 -18.01
C ILE A 4 9.55 2.34 -16.54
N PRO A 5 10.60 1.57 -16.18
CA PRO A 5 10.93 1.30 -14.79
C PRO A 5 11.14 2.58 -13.96
N LEU A 6 11.86 3.58 -14.50
CA LEU A 6 12.13 4.83 -13.79
C LEU A 6 10.85 5.67 -13.57
N VAL A 7 9.97 5.73 -14.56
CA VAL A 7 8.66 6.40 -14.43
C VAL A 7 7.82 5.79 -13.32
N LEU A 8 7.77 4.46 -13.26
CA LEU A 8 7.06 3.74 -12.20
C LEU A 8 7.75 3.92 -10.84
N ALA A 9 9.08 3.97 -10.83
CA ALA A 9 9.87 4.12 -9.60
C ALA A 9 9.62 5.44 -8.88
N VAL A 10 9.24 6.54 -9.58
CA VAL A 10 8.89 7.83 -8.96
C VAL A 10 7.73 7.67 -7.98
N ALA A 11 6.66 6.97 -8.39
CA ALA A 11 5.52 6.75 -7.52
C ALA A 11 5.84 5.79 -6.37
N LEU A 12 6.64 4.75 -6.62
CA LEU A 12 7.09 3.84 -5.57
C LEU A 12 8.04 4.52 -4.57
N PHE A 13 8.90 5.41 -5.05
CA PHE A 13 9.74 6.25 -4.18
C PHE A 13 8.86 7.08 -3.24
N MET A 14 7.86 7.77 -3.78
CA MET A 14 6.91 8.58 -3.00
C MET A 14 6.20 7.74 -1.93
N GLU A 15 5.62 6.59 -2.30
CA GLU A 15 4.94 5.67 -1.39
C GLU A 15 5.86 5.19 -0.25
N ASN A 16 7.06 4.73 -0.61
CA ASN A 16 8.01 4.20 0.37
C ASN A 16 8.60 5.31 1.27
N MET A 17 8.83 6.50 0.75
CA MET A 17 9.28 7.66 1.53
C MET A 17 8.19 8.07 2.53
N ASP A 18 6.93 8.20 2.10
CA ASP A 18 5.81 8.58 2.96
C ASP A 18 5.64 7.63 4.14
N SER A 19 5.78 6.32 3.92
CA SER A 19 5.64 5.31 4.97
C SER A 19 6.69 5.42 6.07
N THR A 20 7.84 6.02 5.79
CA THR A 20 8.98 6.12 6.73
C THR A 20 9.18 7.53 7.30
N VAL A 21 8.85 8.57 6.53
CA VAL A 21 9.00 9.96 6.94
C VAL A 21 8.11 10.30 8.15
N ILE A 22 6.94 9.68 8.26
CA ILE A 22 5.98 9.93 9.32
C ILE A 22 6.51 9.51 10.70
N ALA A 23 7.32 8.47 10.79
CA ALA A 23 7.79 7.92 12.05
C ALA A 23 8.57 8.95 12.90
N THR A 24 9.32 9.84 12.25
CA THR A 24 10.09 10.89 12.92
C THR A 24 9.24 12.10 13.32
N SER A 25 8.06 12.25 12.72
CA SER A 25 7.17 13.39 12.91
C SER A 25 6.02 13.11 13.89
N LEU A 26 5.84 11.85 14.34
CA LEU A 26 4.74 11.46 15.24
C LEU A 26 4.63 12.33 16.50
N PRO A 27 5.72 12.67 17.22
CA PRO A 27 5.60 13.51 18.41
C PRO A 27 5.09 14.93 18.10
N ALA A 28 5.53 15.52 16.98
CA ALA A 28 5.10 16.86 16.58
C ALA A 28 3.63 16.87 16.13
N ILE A 29 3.22 15.84 15.36
CA ILE A 29 1.82 15.66 14.99
C ILE A 29 0.94 15.52 16.23
N ALA A 30 1.35 14.69 17.20
CA ALA A 30 0.60 14.45 18.42
C ALA A 30 0.38 15.75 19.22
N ALA A 31 1.43 16.55 19.36
CA ALA A 31 1.37 17.83 20.06
C ALA A 31 0.40 18.82 19.40
N ASP A 32 0.40 18.86 18.06
CA ASP A 32 -0.40 19.82 17.30
C ASP A 32 -1.90 19.47 17.28
N ILE A 33 -2.24 18.19 17.07
CA ILE A 33 -3.64 17.72 17.04
C ILE A 33 -4.21 17.40 18.44
N GLY A 34 -3.44 17.61 19.52
CA GLY A 34 -3.87 17.38 20.90
C GLY A 34 -4.11 15.89 21.23
N ALA A 35 -3.35 14.97 20.61
CA ALA A 35 -3.48 13.53 20.81
C ALA A 35 -2.26 12.96 21.55
N GLU A 36 -2.44 11.82 22.21
CA GLU A 36 -1.30 11.08 22.75
C GLU A 36 -0.46 10.47 21.63
N PRO A 37 0.88 10.54 21.67
CA PRO A 37 1.76 10.00 20.63
C PRO A 37 1.51 8.52 20.34
N ILE A 38 1.13 7.73 21.36
CA ILE A 38 0.83 6.31 21.19
C ILE A 38 -0.45 6.07 20.38
N SER A 39 -1.42 6.99 20.48
CA SER A 39 -2.68 6.91 19.74
C SER A 39 -2.49 7.13 18.24
N LEU A 40 -1.42 7.84 17.83
CA LEU A 40 -1.09 8.02 16.41
C LEU A 40 -0.65 6.71 15.71
N LYS A 41 -0.33 5.66 16.46
CA LYS A 41 -0.16 4.32 15.89
C LYS A 41 -1.42 3.86 15.15
N LEU A 42 -2.61 4.34 15.54
CA LEU A 42 -3.86 4.04 14.82
C LEU A 42 -3.84 4.57 13.39
N ALA A 43 -3.24 5.73 13.15
CA ALA A 43 -3.13 6.28 11.80
C ALA A 43 -2.18 5.45 10.92
N LEU A 44 -1.05 4.99 11.48
CA LEU A 44 -0.16 4.04 10.80
C LEU A 44 -0.89 2.72 10.51
N THR A 45 -1.62 2.21 11.51
CA THR A 45 -2.41 0.99 11.37
C THR A 45 -3.47 1.14 10.30
N ALA A 46 -4.20 2.26 10.25
CA ALA A 46 -5.24 2.53 9.26
C ALA A 46 -4.67 2.50 7.83
N TYR A 47 -3.49 3.08 7.63
CA TYR A 47 -2.78 3.01 6.35
C TYR A 47 -2.44 1.56 5.96
N PHE A 48 -1.84 0.79 6.87
CA PHE A 48 -1.49 -0.62 6.59
C PHE A 48 -2.72 -1.53 6.44
N VAL A 49 -3.79 -1.27 7.17
CA VAL A 49 -5.06 -1.98 7.01
C VAL A 49 -5.65 -1.71 5.63
N ALA A 50 -5.63 -0.45 5.16
CA ALA A 50 -6.06 -0.12 3.80
C ALA A 50 -5.19 -0.84 2.74
N LEU A 51 -3.86 -0.86 2.91
CA LEU A 51 -2.97 -1.64 2.05
C LEU A 51 -3.39 -3.11 2.01
N ALA A 52 -3.59 -3.72 3.18
CA ALA A 52 -3.91 -5.13 3.30
C ALA A 52 -5.26 -5.52 2.66
N ILE A 53 -6.26 -4.63 2.75
CA ILE A 53 -7.58 -4.82 2.15
C ILE A 53 -7.52 -4.71 0.62
N PHE A 54 -6.82 -3.69 0.09
CA PHE A 54 -6.94 -3.32 -1.32
C PHE A 54 -5.82 -3.89 -2.21
N ILE A 55 -4.68 -4.36 -1.67
CA ILE A 55 -3.63 -5.04 -2.45
C ILE A 55 -4.20 -6.23 -3.24
N PRO A 56 -5.01 -7.14 -2.66
CA PRO A 56 -5.58 -8.25 -3.42
C PRO A 56 -6.48 -7.82 -4.58
N LEU A 57 -7.19 -6.70 -4.42
CA LEU A 57 -8.09 -6.14 -5.43
C LEU A 57 -7.35 -5.49 -6.61
N SER A 58 -6.13 -5.01 -6.38
CA SER A 58 -5.34 -4.22 -7.34
C SER A 58 -5.12 -4.92 -8.68
N GLY A 59 -4.88 -6.24 -8.67
CA GLY A 59 -4.69 -7.05 -9.87
C GLY A 59 -5.96 -7.12 -10.73
N TRP A 60 -7.09 -7.43 -10.10
CA TRP A 60 -8.38 -7.46 -10.79
C TRP A 60 -8.75 -6.08 -11.38
N MET A 61 -8.55 -5.01 -10.61
CA MET A 61 -8.79 -3.64 -11.08
C MET A 61 -7.91 -3.29 -12.28
N ALA A 62 -6.62 -3.65 -12.24
CA ALA A 62 -5.69 -3.42 -13.34
C ALA A 62 -6.09 -4.20 -14.62
N ASP A 63 -6.60 -5.42 -14.47
CA ASP A 63 -7.09 -6.23 -15.59
C ASP A 63 -8.40 -5.71 -16.16
N ARG A 64 -9.30 -5.20 -15.32
CA ARG A 64 -10.63 -4.69 -15.72
C ARG A 64 -10.58 -3.31 -16.34
N PHE A 65 -9.84 -2.38 -15.71
CA PHE A 65 -9.84 -0.95 -16.07
C PHE A 65 -8.56 -0.50 -16.78
N GLY A 66 -7.60 -1.42 -16.93
CA GLY A 66 -6.29 -1.15 -17.52
C GLY A 66 -5.27 -0.68 -16.48
N ALA A 67 -4.11 -1.31 -16.47
CA ALA A 67 -3.06 -1.07 -15.47
C ALA A 67 -2.57 0.40 -15.44
N LYS A 68 -2.44 1.05 -16.62
CA LYS A 68 -2.09 2.48 -16.71
C LYS A 68 -3.10 3.38 -15.98
N ASN A 69 -4.40 3.14 -16.20
CA ASN A 69 -5.45 3.97 -15.60
C ASN A 69 -5.51 3.76 -14.09
N ILE A 70 -5.43 2.51 -13.63
CA ILE A 70 -5.42 2.19 -12.20
C ILE A 70 -4.20 2.79 -11.50
N PHE A 71 -3.02 2.75 -12.13
CA PHE A 71 -1.82 3.37 -11.57
C PHE A 71 -1.95 4.90 -11.44
N ARG A 72 -2.58 5.56 -12.44
CA ARG A 72 -2.87 7.00 -12.38
C ARG A 72 -3.85 7.33 -11.25
N VAL A 73 -4.94 6.56 -11.14
CA VAL A 73 -5.92 6.71 -10.06
C VAL A 73 -5.26 6.50 -8.71
N ALA A 74 -4.39 5.49 -8.58
CA ALA A 74 -3.64 5.24 -7.36
C ALA A 74 -2.81 6.44 -6.91
N ILE A 75 -2.06 7.07 -7.83
CA ILE A 75 -1.28 8.28 -7.54
C ILE A 75 -2.20 9.43 -7.10
N VAL A 76 -3.32 9.65 -7.80
CA VAL A 76 -4.27 10.72 -7.47
C VAL A 76 -4.90 10.50 -6.10
N VAL A 77 -5.39 9.29 -5.81
CA VAL A 77 -5.99 8.96 -4.50
C VAL A 77 -4.96 9.11 -3.38
N PHE A 78 -3.71 8.69 -3.61
CA PHE A 78 -2.63 8.86 -2.65
C PHE A 78 -2.35 10.35 -2.38
N MET A 79 -2.27 11.20 -3.41
CA MET A 79 -2.08 12.64 -3.26
C MET A 79 -3.23 13.29 -2.50
N ILE A 80 -4.48 12.92 -2.82
CA ILE A 80 -5.66 13.43 -2.10
C ILE A 80 -5.59 13.03 -0.63
N GLY A 81 -5.30 11.76 -0.33
CA GLY A 81 -5.09 11.29 1.04
C GLY A 81 -3.99 12.06 1.76
N SER A 82 -2.88 12.34 1.07
CA SER A 82 -1.77 13.13 1.61
C SER A 82 -2.19 14.58 1.91
N ILE A 83 -2.92 15.22 1.02
CA ILE A 83 -3.48 16.56 1.26
C ILE A 83 -4.44 16.53 2.45
N CYS A 84 -5.33 15.53 2.54
CA CYS A 84 -6.23 15.38 3.70
C CYS A 84 -5.44 15.20 5.00
N CYS A 85 -4.33 14.45 5.00
CA CYS A 85 -3.45 14.33 6.17
C CYS A 85 -2.86 15.68 6.57
N ALA A 86 -2.42 16.49 5.60
CA ALA A 86 -1.87 17.82 5.86
C ALA A 86 -2.89 18.82 6.45
N PHE A 87 -4.18 18.62 6.23
CA PHE A 87 -5.26 19.45 6.78
C PHE A 87 -5.97 18.82 7.99
N SER A 88 -5.45 17.72 8.51
CA SER A 88 -6.09 17.06 9.65
C SER A 88 -5.83 17.83 10.96
N ASP A 89 -6.89 18.10 11.70
CA ASP A 89 -6.92 18.85 12.97
C ASP A 89 -7.27 17.95 14.17
N SER A 90 -7.54 16.68 13.93
CA SER A 90 -7.90 15.70 14.97
C SER A 90 -7.36 14.31 14.63
N LEU A 91 -7.26 13.45 15.66
CA LEU A 91 -6.84 12.07 15.49
C LEU A 91 -7.75 11.33 14.49
N LEU A 92 -9.07 11.54 14.56
CA LEU A 92 -10.02 10.84 13.69
C LEU A 92 -9.84 11.25 12.23
N THR A 93 -9.76 12.56 11.94
CA THR A 93 -9.56 13.06 10.57
C THR A 93 -8.23 12.56 10.00
N PHE A 94 -7.18 12.53 10.82
CA PHE A 94 -5.87 12.02 10.45
C PHE A 94 -5.90 10.51 10.14
N VAL A 95 -6.56 9.70 10.99
CA VAL A 95 -6.74 8.25 10.76
C VAL A 95 -7.50 7.97 9.46
N LEU A 96 -8.60 8.70 9.20
CA LEU A 96 -9.38 8.55 7.98
C LEU A 96 -8.60 8.98 6.73
N ALA A 97 -7.84 10.08 6.82
CA ALA A 97 -6.97 10.54 5.75
C ALA A 97 -5.86 9.53 5.42
N ARG A 98 -5.25 8.92 6.45
CA ARG A 98 -4.26 7.84 6.29
C ARG A 98 -4.86 6.58 5.69
N PHE A 99 -6.09 6.23 6.05
CA PHE A 99 -6.80 5.13 5.41
C PHE A 99 -7.02 5.39 3.92
N LEU A 100 -7.50 6.59 3.56
CA LEU A 100 -7.67 7.01 2.17
C LEU A 100 -6.35 6.98 1.39
N GLN A 101 -5.26 7.48 1.98
CA GLN A 101 -3.93 7.44 1.39
C GLN A 101 -3.46 6.00 1.17
N GLY A 102 -3.74 5.10 2.11
CA GLY A 102 -3.46 3.67 2.00
C GLY A 102 -4.20 2.98 0.85
N ILE A 103 -5.43 3.40 0.52
CA ILE A 103 -6.14 2.91 -0.67
C ILE A 103 -5.33 3.22 -1.94
N GLY A 104 -4.83 4.45 -2.09
CA GLY A 104 -3.95 4.81 -3.20
C GLY A 104 -2.66 3.99 -3.22
N GLY A 105 -1.95 3.92 -2.09
CA GLY A 105 -0.69 3.18 -1.94
C GLY A 105 -0.82 1.70 -2.27
N SER A 106 -1.95 1.06 -1.89
CA SER A 106 -2.19 -0.37 -2.10
C SER A 106 -2.08 -0.83 -3.56
N MET A 107 -2.32 0.07 -4.50
CA MET A 107 -2.31 -0.23 -5.93
C MET A 107 -0.98 0.14 -6.61
N MET A 108 -0.13 0.96 -5.98
CA MET A 108 1.11 1.43 -6.61
C MET A 108 2.09 0.30 -6.87
N THR A 109 2.55 -0.38 -5.82
CA THR A 109 3.57 -1.43 -5.94
C THR A 109 3.11 -2.62 -6.81
N PRO A 110 1.93 -3.26 -6.61
CA PRO A 110 1.55 -4.41 -7.41
C PRO A 110 1.27 -4.04 -8.87
N VAL A 111 0.62 -2.89 -9.12
CA VAL A 111 0.30 -2.47 -10.49
C VAL A 111 1.56 -2.03 -11.24
N ALA A 112 2.52 -1.34 -10.57
CA ALA A 112 3.81 -1.01 -11.18
C ALA A 112 4.55 -2.27 -11.64
N ARG A 113 4.61 -3.31 -10.80
CA ARG A 113 5.23 -4.59 -11.16
C ARG A 113 4.51 -5.28 -12.32
N LEU A 114 3.17 -5.25 -12.32
CA LEU A 114 2.37 -5.81 -13.40
C LEU A 114 2.65 -5.11 -14.73
N VAL A 115 2.66 -3.77 -14.74
CA VAL A 115 3.01 -2.97 -15.93
C VAL A 115 4.42 -3.31 -16.41
N LEU A 116 5.37 -3.38 -15.50
CA LEU A 116 6.76 -3.67 -15.83
C LEU A 116 6.92 -5.05 -16.48
N VAL A 117 6.32 -6.08 -15.88
CA VAL A 117 6.37 -7.46 -16.41
C VAL A 117 5.73 -7.56 -17.79
N ARG A 118 4.63 -6.83 -18.01
CA ARG A 118 3.95 -6.83 -19.31
C ARG A 118 4.69 -6.05 -20.40
N ALA A 119 5.43 -5.00 -20.01
CA ALA A 119 6.12 -4.12 -20.92
C ALA A 119 7.57 -4.54 -21.24
N THR A 120 8.12 -5.55 -20.51
CA THR A 120 9.54 -5.89 -20.56
C THR A 120 9.75 -7.31 -21.10
N PRO A 121 10.63 -7.53 -22.08
CA PRO A 121 11.03 -8.86 -22.53
C PRO A 121 11.66 -9.68 -21.39
N ARG A 122 11.46 -11.01 -21.43
CA ARG A 122 11.90 -11.91 -20.32
C ARG A 122 13.39 -11.82 -20.01
N ASN A 123 14.24 -11.65 -21.02
CA ASN A 123 15.70 -11.53 -20.88
C ASN A 123 16.16 -10.22 -20.19
N GLU A 124 15.32 -9.17 -20.19
CA GLU A 124 15.62 -7.88 -19.58
C GLU A 124 14.90 -7.66 -18.24
N LEU A 125 14.03 -8.59 -17.85
CA LEU A 125 13.16 -8.42 -16.70
C LEU A 125 13.91 -8.18 -15.38
N VAL A 126 15.03 -8.88 -15.16
CA VAL A 126 15.87 -8.71 -13.96
C VAL A 126 16.43 -7.29 -13.90
N SER A 127 16.97 -6.79 -15.02
CA SER A 127 17.50 -5.43 -15.10
C SER A 127 16.39 -4.38 -14.89
N ALA A 128 15.21 -4.59 -15.51
CA ALA A 128 14.08 -3.67 -15.37
C ALA A 128 13.56 -3.65 -13.92
N MET A 129 13.50 -4.80 -13.25
CA MET A 129 13.15 -4.87 -11.82
C MET A 129 14.16 -4.15 -10.94
N ALA A 130 15.45 -4.23 -11.24
CA ALA A 130 16.47 -3.48 -10.52
C ALA A 130 16.28 -1.96 -10.68
N TRP A 131 16.02 -1.47 -11.90
CA TRP A 131 15.74 -0.06 -12.17
C TRP A 131 14.44 0.45 -11.54
N LEU A 132 13.47 -0.42 -11.28
CA LEU A 132 12.27 -0.11 -10.52
C LEU A 132 12.55 -0.05 -9.01
N THR A 133 13.26 -1.06 -8.50
CA THR A 133 13.39 -1.28 -7.05
C THR A 133 14.45 -0.39 -6.42
N ILE A 134 15.60 -0.15 -7.09
CA ILE A 134 16.69 0.65 -6.51
C ILE A 134 16.24 2.07 -6.18
N PRO A 135 15.60 2.85 -7.09
CA PRO A 135 15.12 4.18 -6.72
C PRO A 135 14.02 4.15 -5.65
N ALA A 136 13.16 3.11 -5.66
CA ALA A 136 12.13 2.95 -4.65
C ALA A 136 12.72 2.72 -3.24
N LEU A 137 13.86 2.03 -3.12
CA LEU A 137 14.56 1.81 -1.86
C LEU A 137 15.27 3.06 -1.31
N ILE A 138 15.51 4.07 -2.14
CA ILE A 138 16.03 5.37 -1.67
C ILE A 138 14.99 6.06 -0.78
N GLY A 139 13.68 5.87 -1.03
CA GLY A 139 12.60 6.44 -0.25
C GLY A 139 12.74 6.19 1.25
N PRO A 140 12.79 4.93 1.73
CA PRO A 140 12.97 4.62 3.15
C PRO A 140 14.27 5.13 3.77
N ILE A 141 15.33 5.26 2.98
CA ILE A 141 16.61 5.79 3.45
C ILE A 141 16.53 7.31 3.64
N THR A 142 15.87 8.01 2.71
CA THR A 142 15.75 9.47 2.75
C THR A 142 14.60 9.95 3.64
N GLY A 143 13.60 9.09 3.90
CA GLY A 143 12.42 9.44 4.70
C GLY A 143 12.75 10.01 6.08
N PRO A 144 13.46 9.27 6.96
CA PRO A 144 13.75 9.76 8.30
C PRO A 144 14.56 11.07 8.34
N PRO A 145 15.66 11.27 7.57
CA PRO A 145 16.35 12.54 7.51
C PRO A 145 15.47 13.70 7.02
N LEU A 146 14.67 13.47 5.96
CA LEU A 146 13.75 14.48 5.43
C LEU A 146 12.65 14.80 6.44
N GLY A 147 12.07 13.80 7.07
CA GLY A 147 11.02 13.99 8.08
C GLY A 147 11.53 14.79 9.28
N GLY A 148 12.71 14.45 9.78
CA GLY A 148 13.36 15.20 10.84
C GLY A 148 13.64 16.66 10.45
N PHE A 149 14.18 16.89 9.26
CA PHE A 149 14.45 18.23 8.76
C PHE A 149 13.16 19.05 8.58
N LEU A 150 12.17 18.52 7.89
CA LEU A 150 10.90 19.21 7.63
C LEU A 150 10.16 19.53 8.93
N THR A 151 10.12 18.61 9.88
CA THR A 151 9.43 18.79 11.14
C THR A 151 10.13 19.79 12.05
N THR A 152 11.47 19.82 12.03
CA THR A 152 12.26 20.71 12.89
C THR A 152 12.31 22.15 12.38
N TYR A 153 12.51 22.34 11.07
CA TYR A 153 12.77 23.68 10.50
C TYR A 153 11.56 24.32 9.81
N LEU A 154 10.52 23.52 9.49
CA LEU A 154 9.30 24.00 8.84
C LEU A 154 8.08 23.62 9.68
N SER A 155 7.38 22.57 9.29
CA SER A 155 6.20 22.04 9.98
C SER A 155 5.99 20.59 9.55
N TRP A 156 5.41 19.75 10.42
CA TRP A 156 5.09 18.37 10.09
C TRP A 156 4.16 18.22 8.88
N HIS A 157 3.33 19.23 8.57
CA HIS A 157 2.45 19.23 7.39
C HIS A 157 3.22 19.05 6.08
N TRP A 158 4.47 19.54 6.02
CA TRP A 158 5.32 19.44 4.82
C TRP A 158 5.69 18.01 4.45
N ILE A 159 5.68 17.06 5.40
CA ILE A 159 5.90 15.64 5.09
C ILE A 159 4.82 15.07 4.16
N PHE A 160 3.63 15.66 4.20
CA PHE A 160 2.52 15.31 3.32
C PHE A 160 2.50 16.16 2.04
N TRP A 161 2.79 17.45 2.16
CA TRP A 161 2.84 18.34 1.01
C TRP A 161 3.90 17.93 -0.02
N ILE A 162 5.03 17.35 0.39
CA ILE A 162 6.08 16.89 -0.51
C ILE A 162 5.60 15.79 -1.48
N ASN A 163 4.58 15.03 -1.11
CA ASN A 163 4.00 13.99 -1.95
C ASN A 163 3.24 14.59 -3.16
N VAL A 164 2.73 15.82 -3.05
CA VAL A 164 1.96 16.45 -4.13
C VAL A 164 2.83 16.74 -5.37
N PRO A 165 3.95 17.47 -5.28
CA PRO A 165 4.81 17.70 -6.45
C PRO A 165 5.41 16.41 -7.01
N ILE A 166 5.82 15.46 -6.16
CA ILE A 166 6.35 14.16 -6.62
C ILE A 166 5.26 13.37 -7.35
N GLY A 167 4.04 13.32 -6.79
CA GLY A 167 2.90 12.66 -7.39
C GLY A 167 2.48 13.28 -8.72
N LEU A 168 2.49 14.61 -8.83
CA LEU A 168 2.22 15.31 -10.10
C LEU A 168 3.26 14.96 -11.17
N ILE A 169 4.54 14.95 -10.82
CA ILE A 169 5.61 14.52 -11.74
C ILE A 169 5.34 13.07 -12.16
N GLY A 170 5.08 12.17 -11.22
CA GLY A 170 4.77 10.77 -11.49
C GLY A 170 3.55 10.62 -12.42
N LEU A 171 2.47 11.36 -12.16
CA LEU A 171 1.25 11.34 -12.95
C LEU A 171 1.47 11.79 -14.40
N VAL A 172 2.23 12.87 -14.59
CA VAL A 172 2.62 13.37 -15.92
C VAL A 172 3.47 12.35 -16.67
N LEU A 173 4.49 11.80 -16.01
CA LEU A 173 5.37 10.80 -16.60
C LEU A 173 4.60 9.52 -16.98
N VAL A 174 3.77 9.00 -16.11
CA VAL A 174 2.91 7.83 -16.38
C VAL A 174 1.97 8.11 -17.55
N THR A 175 1.39 9.29 -17.59
CA THR A 175 0.44 9.66 -18.66
C THR A 175 1.12 9.72 -20.02
N ARG A 176 2.35 10.27 -20.08
CA ARG A 176 3.09 10.47 -21.34
C ARG A 176 3.88 9.23 -21.78
N CYS A 177 4.47 8.51 -20.84
CA CYS A 177 5.46 7.46 -21.17
C CYS A 177 4.87 6.04 -21.18
N LEU A 178 3.75 5.79 -20.45
CA LEU A 178 3.13 4.48 -20.50
C LEU A 178 2.08 4.41 -21.61
N HIS A 179 2.20 3.38 -22.44
CA HIS A 179 1.17 3.04 -23.42
C HIS A 179 0.07 2.21 -22.76
N ALA A 180 -1.18 2.43 -23.14
CA ALA A 180 -2.27 1.60 -22.68
C ALA A 180 -2.15 0.23 -23.36
N ALA A 181 -1.83 -0.81 -22.59
CA ALA A 181 -1.98 -2.18 -23.07
C ALA A 181 -3.46 -2.56 -22.88
N ASP A 182 -4.17 -2.69 -23.99
CA ASP A 182 -5.60 -3.04 -24.03
C ASP A 182 -5.81 -4.55 -23.77
N THR A 183 -5.47 -5.02 -22.59
CA THR A 183 -5.89 -6.35 -22.13
C THR A 183 -6.98 -6.20 -21.08
N ARG A 184 -8.18 -5.85 -21.52
CA ARG A 184 -9.35 -5.84 -20.63
C ARG A 184 -9.83 -7.29 -20.46
N ASN A 185 -9.69 -7.80 -19.27
CA ASN A 185 -10.25 -9.09 -18.90
C ASN A 185 -11.61 -8.85 -18.22
N GLU A 186 -12.68 -9.42 -18.80
CA GLU A 186 -14.05 -9.24 -18.30
C GLU A 186 -14.42 -10.23 -17.18
N ARG A 187 -13.43 -10.79 -16.49
CA ARG A 187 -13.71 -11.71 -15.38
C ARG A 187 -14.52 -10.99 -14.28
N PRO A 188 -15.59 -11.65 -13.78
CA PRO A 188 -16.35 -11.10 -12.67
C PRO A 188 -15.48 -10.97 -11.42
N VAL A 189 -15.76 -9.97 -10.59
CA VAL A 189 -15.09 -9.83 -9.29
C VAL A 189 -15.64 -10.88 -8.32
N ASP A 190 -14.75 -11.52 -7.59
CA ASP A 190 -15.10 -12.40 -6.47
C ASP A 190 -15.39 -11.53 -5.23
N VAL A 191 -16.61 -10.96 -5.16
CA VAL A 191 -17.02 -10.08 -4.06
C VAL A 191 -16.97 -10.78 -2.70
N PRO A 192 -17.49 -12.02 -2.54
CA PRO A 192 -17.38 -12.74 -1.26
C PRO A 192 -15.94 -13.00 -0.87
N GLY A 193 -15.09 -13.40 -1.81
CA GLY A 193 -13.66 -13.59 -1.57
C GLY A 193 -12.96 -12.30 -1.19
N LEU A 194 -13.31 -11.16 -1.81
CA LEU A 194 -12.78 -9.85 -1.44
C LEU A 194 -13.14 -9.48 0.00
N ILE A 195 -14.40 -9.64 0.39
CA ILE A 195 -14.86 -9.32 1.76
C ILE A 195 -14.15 -10.21 2.78
N LEU A 196 -14.09 -11.51 2.54
CA LEU A 196 -13.43 -12.45 3.44
C LEU A 196 -11.94 -12.18 3.57
N SER A 197 -11.24 -11.90 2.48
CA SER A 197 -9.82 -11.53 2.52
C SER A 197 -9.59 -10.19 3.21
N ALA A 198 -10.46 -9.19 2.98
CA ALA A 198 -10.41 -7.90 3.66
C ALA A 198 -10.57 -8.05 5.17
N ILE A 199 -11.58 -8.80 5.64
CA ILE A 199 -11.79 -9.07 7.07
C ILE A 199 -10.59 -9.84 7.65
N THR A 200 -10.03 -10.81 6.91
CA THR A 200 -8.86 -11.57 7.34
C THR A 200 -7.67 -10.67 7.61
N PHE A 201 -7.24 -9.91 6.60
CA PHE A 201 -6.05 -9.07 6.73
C PHE A 201 -6.27 -7.89 7.67
N ALA A 202 -7.43 -7.20 7.57
CA ALA A 202 -7.76 -6.09 8.44
C ALA A 202 -7.87 -6.55 9.90
N GLY A 203 -8.57 -7.66 10.17
CA GLY A 203 -8.76 -8.18 11.52
C GLY A 203 -7.45 -8.59 12.18
N ILE A 204 -6.57 -9.27 11.45
CA ILE A 204 -5.27 -9.69 11.95
C ILE A 204 -4.36 -8.47 12.17
N MET A 205 -4.22 -7.57 11.19
CA MET A 205 -3.36 -6.40 11.30
C MET A 205 -3.83 -5.44 12.39
N PHE A 206 -5.11 -5.11 12.39
CA PHE A 206 -5.70 -4.25 13.41
C PHE A 206 -5.55 -4.87 14.79
N GLY A 207 -5.83 -6.17 14.93
CA GLY A 207 -5.73 -6.87 16.19
C GLY A 207 -4.33 -6.81 16.79
N PHE A 208 -3.29 -7.13 16.03
CA PHE A 208 -1.90 -7.02 16.50
C PHE A 208 -1.49 -5.58 16.85
N SER A 209 -1.96 -4.61 16.08
CA SER A 209 -1.65 -3.20 16.34
C SER A 209 -2.30 -2.69 17.63
N VAL A 210 -3.54 -3.08 17.89
CA VAL A 210 -4.36 -2.56 19.01
C VAL A 210 -4.00 -3.21 20.34
N ILE A 211 -3.53 -4.46 20.37
CA ILE A 211 -3.09 -5.14 21.61
C ILE A 211 -2.04 -4.31 22.37
N SER A 212 -1.21 -3.53 21.68
CA SER A 212 -0.18 -2.68 22.29
C SER A 212 -0.66 -1.28 22.69
N LEU A 213 -1.95 -0.94 22.46
CA LEU A 213 -2.51 0.38 22.75
C LEU A 213 -3.24 0.38 24.10
N PRO A 214 -2.82 1.19 25.10
CA PRO A 214 -3.48 1.26 26.41
C PRO A 214 -4.93 1.74 26.34
N ALA A 215 -5.26 2.56 25.33
CA ALA A 215 -6.59 3.16 25.16
C ALA A 215 -7.67 2.17 24.72
N ILE A 216 -7.31 0.98 24.24
CA ILE A 216 -8.25 0.00 23.72
C ILE A 216 -8.12 -1.30 24.51
N PRO A 217 -9.25 -1.88 24.99
CA PRO A 217 -9.19 -3.14 25.71
C PRO A 217 -8.51 -4.25 24.88
N THR A 218 -7.54 -4.96 25.47
CA THR A 218 -6.80 -6.05 24.80
C THR A 218 -7.71 -7.14 24.24
N VAL A 219 -8.89 -7.32 24.82
CA VAL A 219 -9.93 -8.25 24.34
C VAL A 219 -10.39 -7.88 22.94
N ALA A 220 -10.47 -6.60 22.60
CA ALA A 220 -10.84 -6.15 21.25
C ALA A 220 -9.77 -6.55 20.20
N GLY A 221 -8.49 -6.46 20.57
CA GLY A 221 -7.39 -6.91 19.73
C GLY A 221 -7.43 -8.43 19.46
N TYR A 222 -7.54 -9.23 20.52
CA TYR A 222 -7.66 -10.69 20.38
C TYR A 222 -8.93 -11.09 19.63
N GLY A 223 -10.07 -10.44 19.90
CA GLY A 223 -11.32 -10.66 19.18
C GLY A 223 -11.18 -10.39 17.68
N SER A 224 -10.52 -9.30 17.31
CA SER A 224 -10.26 -8.97 15.90
C SER A 224 -9.38 -10.01 15.20
N ILE A 225 -8.34 -10.54 15.88
CA ILE A 225 -7.50 -11.62 15.35
C ILE A 225 -8.34 -12.90 15.14
N VAL A 226 -9.15 -13.28 16.11
CA VAL A 226 -10.02 -14.47 16.00
C VAL A 226 -10.98 -14.34 14.82
N VAL A 227 -11.65 -13.19 14.68
CA VAL A 227 -12.54 -12.91 13.54
C VAL A 227 -11.76 -12.97 12.22
N GLY A 228 -10.57 -12.39 12.16
CA GLY A 228 -9.70 -12.45 10.99
C GLY A 228 -9.30 -13.88 10.62
N VAL A 229 -8.92 -14.70 11.58
CA VAL A 229 -8.56 -16.11 11.36
C VAL A 229 -9.77 -16.92 10.87
N ILE A 230 -10.95 -16.74 11.48
CA ILE A 230 -12.18 -17.40 11.04
C ILE A 230 -12.51 -17.01 9.59
N ALA A 231 -12.46 -15.71 9.28
CA ALA A 231 -12.67 -15.22 7.91
C ALA A 231 -11.66 -15.82 6.92
N GLY A 232 -10.40 -15.98 7.32
CA GLY A 232 -9.37 -16.63 6.51
C GLY A 232 -9.65 -18.09 6.23
N LEU A 233 -10.11 -18.85 7.21
CA LEU A 233 -10.53 -20.23 7.04
C LEU A 233 -11.74 -20.35 6.11
N LEU A 234 -12.71 -19.44 6.24
CA LEU A 234 -13.86 -19.36 5.35
C LEU A 234 -13.43 -18.98 3.93
N TYR A 235 -12.48 -18.04 3.79
CA TYR A 235 -11.89 -17.70 2.51
C TYR A 235 -11.24 -18.90 1.82
N LEU A 236 -10.44 -19.69 2.53
CA LEU A 236 -9.81 -20.90 1.96
C LEU A 236 -10.83 -21.93 1.47
N ARG A 237 -11.98 -22.05 2.15
CA ARG A 237 -13.09 -22.91 1.70
C ARG A 237 -13.78 -22.34 0.46
N HIS A 238 -14.01 -21.01 0.45
CA HIS A 238 -14.61 -20.29 -0.68
C HIS A 238 -13.75 -20.39 -1.93
N ALA A 239 -12.44 -20.10 -1.81
CA ALA A 239 -11.49 -20.10 -2.93
C ALA A 239 -11.36 -21.49 -3.62
N LYS A 240 -11.56 -22.58 -2.87
CA LYS A 240 -11.59 -23.95 -3.46
C LYS A 240 -12.81 -24.22 -4.32
N ARG A 241 -13.90 -23.45 -4.17
CA ARG A 241 -15.19 -23.63 -4.85
C ARG A 241 -15.43 -22.59 -5.96
N THR A 242 -14.64 -21.52 -5.96
CA THR A 242 -14.78 -20.41 -6.90
C THR A 242 -13.82 -20.57 -8.06
N PRO A 243 -14.28 -20.48 -9.33
CA PRO A 243 -13.42 -20.65 -10.51
C PRO A 243 -12.36 -19.56 -10.67
N PHE A 244 -12.63 -18.35 -10.17
CA PHE A 244 -11.72 -17.20 -10.25
C PHE A 244 -11.63 -16.51 -8.89
N PRO A 245 -10.98 -17.13 -7.88
CA PRO A 245 -10.80 -16.50 -6.57
C PRO A 245 -9.85 -15.30 -6.68
N ILE A 246 -10.07 -14.27 -5.85
CA ILE A 246 -9.25 -13.05 -5.87
C ILE A 246 -7.79 -13.33 -5.49
N LEU A 247 -7.56 -14.28 -4.60
CA LEU A 247 -6.26 -14.86 -4.28
C LEU A 247 -6.36 -16.37 -4.50
N ASP A 248 -5.54 -16.92 -5.38
CA ASP A 248 -5.56 -18.36 -5.67
C ASP A 248 -4.61 -19.14 -4.74
N PRO A 249 -5.15 -19.87 -3.73
CA PRO A 249 -4.31 -20.65 -2.82
C PRO A 249 -3.59 -21.82 -3.51
N SER A 250 -4.03 -22.23 -4.71
CA SER A 250 -3.41 -23.32 -5.44
C SER A 250 -1.98 -23.00 -5.88
N MET A 251 -1.63 -21.71 -5.99
CA MET A 251 -0.27 -21.25 -6.30
C MET A 251 0.76 -21.72 -5.27
N PHE A 252 0.36 -21.93 -3.99
CA PHE A 252 1.25 -22.49 -2.96
C PHE A 252 1.65 -23.95 -3.20
N ARG A 253 0.97 -24.65 -4.12
CA ARG A 253 1.38 -26.00 -4.54
C ARG A 253 2.62 -25.96 -5.44
N LEU A 254 2.91 -24.82 -6.08
CA LEU A 254 4.11 -24.64 -6.89
C LEU A 254 5.32 -24.39 -5.97
N PRO A 255 6.34 -25.28 -5.95
CA PRO A 255 7.48 -25.16 -5.04
C PRO A 255 8.22 -23.83 -5.18
N LEU A 256 8.38 -23.34 -6.42
CA LEU A 256 9.04 -22.07 -6.71
C LEU A 256 8.31 -20.88 -6.08
N PHE A 257 6.99 -20.84 -6.20
CA PHE A 257 6.16 -19.78 -5.61
C PHE A 257 6.21 -19.82 -4.08
N ARG A 258 6.03 -21.01 -3.50
CA ARG A 258 6.11 -21.22 -2.04
C ARG A 258 7.45 -20.78 -1.47
N ASN A 259 8.55 -21.22 -2.09
CA ASN A 259 9.89 -20.88 -1.62
C ASN A 259 10.19 -19.38 -1.78
N ALA A 260 9.72 -18.74 -2.85
CA ALA A 260 9.85 -17.30 -3.06
C ALA A 260 9.09 -16.48 -1.99
N ILE A 261 7.88 -16.91 -1.62
CA ILE A 261 7.09 -16.26 -0.56
C ILE A 261 7.76 -16.44 0.80
N ILE A 262 8.16 -17.68 1.16
CA ILE A 262 8.81 -17.96 2.44
C ILE A 262 10.13 -17.19 2.54
N GLY A 263 10.99 -17.28 1.52
CA GLY A 263 12.28 -16.59 1.51
C GLY A 263 12.12 -15.07 1.55
N GLY A 264 11.15 -14.52 0.80
CA GLY A 264 10.84 -13.07 0.81
C GLY A 264 10.28 -12.58 2.15
N SER A 265 9.52 -13.42 2.86
CA SER A 265 9.01 -13.09 4.20
C SER A 265 10.13 -13.12 5.23
N LEU A 266 10.96 -14.15 5.23
CA LEU A 266 12.11 -14.27 6.13
C LEU A 266 13.14 -13.15 5.97
N PHE A 267 13.31 -12.64 4.74
CA PHE A 267 14.23 -11.52 4.48
C PHE A 267 13.72 -10.17 5.04
N ARG A 268 12.41 -10.04 5.30
CA ARG A 268 11.77 -8.80 5.77
C ARG A 268 11.55 -8.73 7.29
N ILE A 269 11.76 -9.82 7.99
CA ILE A 269 11.75 -9.92 9.46
C ILE A 269 13.12 -9.59 10.00
#